data_4e97dcfd712ce593fe04e326f14dcaf2
#
_entry.id   4e97dcfd712ce593fe04e326f14dcaf2
#
_cell.length_a   1.000
_cell.length_b   1.000
_cell.length_c   1.000
_cell.angle_alpha   90.00
_cell.angle_beta   90.00
_cell.angle_gamma   90.00
#
_symmetry.space_group_name_H-M   'P 1'
#
loop_
_entity.id
_entity.type
_entity.pdbx_description
1 polymer ?
#
loop_
_entity_poly.entity_id
_entity_poly.type
_entity_poly.pdbx_seq_one_letter_code
_entity_poly.pdbx_strand_id
1 'polypeptide(L)'
;MTLTVSVPGISFAGTDTVTDNIPMGKVYQEIDERIRKWIDAQPVFFVATAPLDPQGHINCSPKDGYSIRVLDSKTLVYLDLIGSGVETIAHIRENARIIVMMCAFERAPLIMRFHGRGEIIEKEHADFERLIPLFDPEIGIRSFIKIHLDRISDSCGFGVPVMEFKHHRKQLRTFNERNGEEKLADYKRQHNSQSIDGLPGVRTR
;
A
#
# COMPACT_ATOMS: atom_id res chain seq x y z
N MET A 1 34.80 -7.95 -23.41
CA MET A 1 35.48 -8.09 -22.10
C MET A 1 34.38 -8.24 -21.09
N THR A 2 34.02 -9.48 -20.72
CA THR A 2 32.86 -9.82 -19.88
C THR A 2 33.38 -9.91 -18.46
N LEU A 3 32.95 -8.98 -17.61
CA LEU A 3 33.25 -9.03 -16.17
C LEU A 3 32.32 -10.04 -15.50
N THR A 4 32.86 -11.20 -15.13
CA THR A 4 32.17 -12.19 -14.30
C THR A 4 32.45 -11.83 -12.85
N VAL A 5 31.44 -11.34 -12.12
CA VAL A 5 31.52 -11.18 -10.67
C VAL A 5 31.04 -12.49 -10.03
N SER A 6 31.96 -13.26 -9.47
CA SER A 6 31.60 -14.45 -8.70
C SER A 6 31.44 -14.09 -7.20
N VAL A 7 30.27 -14.33 -6.65
CA VAL A 7 30.04 -14.26 -5.20
C VAL A 7 30.17 -15.67 -4.63
N PRO A 8 31.11 -15.93 -3.71
CA PRO A 8 31.30 -17.27 -3.14
C PRO A 8 30.13 -17.62 -2.21
N GLY A 9 29.53 -18.79 -2.43
CA GLY A 9 28.61 -19.42 -1.47
C GLY A 9 27.14 -19.48 -1.82
N ILE A 10 26.70 -19.08 -3.04
CA ILE A 10 25.32 -19.25 -3.48
C ILE A 10 25.27 -20.24 -4.64
N SER A 11 24.80 -21.45 -4.35
CA SER A 11 24.47 -22.46 -5.38
C SER A 11 23.05 -22.19 -5.87
N PHE A 12 22.92 -21.76 -7.13
CA PHE A 12 21.62 -21.70 -7.81
C PHE A 12 21.25 -23.12 -8.32
N ALA A 13 20.56 -23.90 -7.51
CA ALA A 13 19.89 -25.11 -7.96
C ALA A 13 18.45 -24.77 -8.33
N GLY A 14 18.23 -24.49 -9.58
CA GLY A 14 16.90 -24.26 -10.17
C GLY A 14 17.07 -23.69 -11.58
N THR A 15 16.94 -24.53 -12.60
CA THR A 15 16.85 -24.10 -14.00
C THR A 15 15.46 -23.54 -14.26
N ASP A 16 15.19 -22.31 -13.79
CA ASP A 16 14.04 -21.57 -14.26
C ASP A 16 14.34 -21.15 -15.71
N THR A 17 13.77 -21.86 -16.67
CA THR A 17 13.79 -21.46 -18.07
C THR A 17 13.08 -20.13 -18.20
N VAL A 18 13.84 -19.05 -18.32
CA VAL A 18 13.34 -17.73 -18.71
C VAL A 18 12.77 -17.89 -20.13
N THR A 19 11.45 -17.95 -20.24
CA THR A 19 10.78 -17.91 -21.55
C THR A 19 10.91 -16.50 -22.10
N ASP A 20 11.58 -16.38 -23.26
CA ASP A 20 11.98 -15.13 -23.94
C ASP A 20 10.83 -14.21 -24.42
N ASN A 21 9.60 -14.35 -23.92
CA ASN A 21 8.43 -13.62 -24.41
C ASN A 21 7.50 -13.17 -23.29
N ILE A 22 8.01 -12.54 -22.21
CA ILE A 22 7.15 -11.78 -21.30
C ILE A 22 7.08 -10.35 -21.84
N PRO A 23 5.94 -9.88 -22.36
CA PRO A 23 5.79 -8.48 -22.73
C PRO A 23 5.90 -7.64 -21.47
N MET A 24 7.05 -6.99 -21.27
CA MET A 24 7.32 -6.14 -20.11
C MET A 24 6.59 -4.81 -20.26
N GLY A 25 5.97 -4.35 -19.17
CA GLY A 25 5.36 -3.03 -19.10
C GLY A 25 3.96 -2.95 -19.70
N LYS A 26 3.15 -4.00 -19.55
CA LYS A 26 1.76 -3.99 -20.00
C LYS A 26 0.93 -2.99 -19.19
N VAL A 27 0.09 -2.23 -19.89
CA VAL A 27 -0.93 -1.36 -19.30
C VAL A 27 -2.29 -2.05 -19.41
N TYR A 28 -3.03 -2.03 -18.32
CA TYR A 28 -4.36 -2.63 -18.20
C TYR A 28 -5.41 -1.53 -18.11
N GLN A 29 -6.55 -1.75 -18.74
CA GLN A 29 -7.66 -0.79 -18.71
C GLN A 29 -8.42 -0.84 -17.38
N GLU A 30 -8.43 -2.02 -16.73
CA GLU A 30 -9.18 -2.28 -15.51
C GLU A 30 -8.59 -3.45 -14.72
N ILE A 31 -9.01 -3.61 -13.48
CA ILE A 31 -8.75 -4.78 -12.65
C ILE A 31 -9.74 -5.87 -13.09
N ASP A 32 -9.24 -6.86 -13.82
CA ASP A 32 -9.97 -8.08 -14.15
C ASP A 32 -9.91 -9.09 -12.97
N GLU A 33 -10.63 -10.20 -13.10
CA GLU A 33 -10.67 -11.24 -12.08
C GLU A 33 -9.29 -11.87 -11.80
N ARG A 34 -8.40 -11.93 -12.80
CA ARG A 34 -7.03 -12.44 -12.66
C ARG A 34 -6.18 -11.49 -11.83
N ILE A 35 -6.28 -10.17 -12.10
CA ILE A 35 -5.57 -9.13 -11.35
C ILE A 35 -6.10 -9.07 -9.92
N ARG A 36 -7.43 -9.19 -9.71
CA ARG A 36 -8.05 -9.25 -8.38
C ARG A 36 -7.48 -10.39 -7.55
N LYS A 37 -7.49 -11.63 -8.07
CA LYS A 37 -6.90 -12.79 -7.39
C LYS A 37 -5.42 -12.63 -7.09
N TRP A 38 -4.70 -11.95 -7.98
CA TRP A 38 -3.29 -11.66 -7.77
C TRP A 38 -3.09 -10.65 -6.64
N ILE A 39 -3.89 -9.57 -6.56
CA ILE A 39 -3.89 -8.59 -5.47
C ILE A 39 -4.16 -9.28 -4.13
N ASP A 40 -5.22 -10.09 -4.07
CA ASP A 40 -5.65 -10.79 -2.85
C ASP A 40 -4.60 -11.77 -2.32
N ALA A 41 -3.70 -12.24 -3.19
CA ALA A 41 -2.62 -13.15 -2.82
C ALA A 41 -1.36 -12.42 -2.29
N GLN A 42 -1.27 -11.08 -2.37
CA GLN A 42 -0.07 -10.38 -1.91
C GLN A 42 -0.13 -10.10 -0.41
N PRO A 43 0.88 -10.51 0.37
CA PRO A 43 0.90 -10.30 1.82
C PRO A 43 1.24 -8.86 2.22
N VAL A 44 1.77 -8.06 1.31
CA VAL A 44 2.19 -6.67 1.53
C VAL A 44 1.96 -5.82 0.29
N PHE A 45 1.57 -4.57 0.50
CA PHE A 45 1.59 -3.54 -0.54
C PHE A 45 2.30 -2.28 -0.03
N PHE A 46 2.75 -1.47 -0.97
CA PHE A 46 3.43 -0.21 -0.70
C PHE A 46 2.55 0.94 -1.21
N VAL A 47 2.43 1.96 -0.38
CA VAL A 47 1.75 3.22 -0.75
C VAL A 47 2.79 4.30 -0.85
N ALA A 48 2.84 5.00 -1.98
CA ALA A 48 3.69 6.17 -2.12
C ALA A 48 2.87 7.39 -2.52
N THR A 49 3.23 8.52 -1.92
CA THR A 49 2.65 9.84 -2.17
C THR A 49 3.75 10.90 -2.10
N ALA A 50 3.53 12.05 -2.70
CA ALA A 50 4.48 13.15 -2.67
C ALA A 50 3.73 14.48 -2.50
N PRO A 51 4.30 15.46 -1.78
CA PRO A 51 3.77 16.80 -1.71
C PRO A 51 3.93 17.53 -3.06
N LEU A 52 3.36 18.73 -3.19
CA LEU A 52 3.57 19.61 -4.33
C LEU A 52 4.91 20.34 -4.23
N ASP A 53 5.36 20.66 -3.02
CA ASP A 53 6.65 21.29 -2.79
C ASP A 53 7.78 20.38 -3.27
N PRO A 54 8.64 20.83 -4.21
CA PRO A 54 9.78 20.06 -4.68
C PRO A 54 10.86 19.81 -3.59
N GLN A 55 10.83 20.54 -2.50
CA GLN A 55 11.71 20.33 -1.34
C GLN A 55 11.08 19.41 -0.27
N GLY A 56 9.79 19.08 -0.42
CA GLY A 56 9.08 18.20 0.51
C GLY A 56 9.45 16.74 0.37
N HIS A 57 9.18 15.95 1.40
CA HIS A 57 9.61 14.56 1.51
C HIS A 57 8.60 13.60 0.86
N ILE A 58 9.11 12.72 0.00
CA ILE A 58 8.31 11.65 -0.58
C ILE A 58 8.01 10.60 0.50
N ASN A 59 6.75 10.24 0.64
CA ASN A 59 6.33 9.15 1.50
C ASN A 59 6.28 7.83 0.74
N CYS A 60 6.79 6.76 1.38
CA CYS A 60 6.64 5.38 0.93
C CYS A 60 6.43 4.49 2.16
N SER A 61 5.24 3.90 2.28
CA SER A 61 4.83 3.13 3.44
C SER A 61 4.42 1.71 3.08
N PRO A 62 4.99 0.66 3.69
CA PRO A 62 4.47 -0.69 3.59
C PRO A 62 3.17 -0.83 4.38
N LYS A 63 2.25 -1.60 3.84
CA LYS A 63 0.95 -1.93 4.45
C LYS A 63 0.70 -3.42 4.32
N ASP A 64 -0.02 -3.99 5.26
CA ASP A 64 -0.35 -5.40 5.24
C ASP A 64 -1.46 -5.71 4.22
N GLY A 65 -1.34 -6.85 3.51
CA GLY A 65 -2.26 -7.23 2.44
C GLY A 65 -3.71 -7.41 2.87
N TYR A 66 -3.97 -7.63 4.16
CA TYR A 66 -5.34 -7.73 4.68
C TYR A 66 -6.08 -6.39 4.71
N SER A 67 -5.35 -5.29 4.67
CA SER A 67 -5.94 -3.97 4.76
C SER A 67 -6.39 -3.38 3.43
N ILE A 68 -6.29 -4.09 2.29
CA ILE A 68 -6.71 -3.59 0.97
C ILE A 68 -7.86 -4.41 0.38
N ARG A 69 -8.75 -3.74 -0.35
CA ARG A 69 -9.86 -4.38 -1.11
C ARG A 69 -10.00 -3.74 -2.49
N VAL A 70 -10.43 -4.54 -3.45
CA VAL A 70 -10.86 -4.09 -4.77
C VAL A 70 -12.37 -3.87 -4.72
N LEU A 71 -12.84 -2.62 -4.79
CA LEU A 71 -14.26 -2.29 -4.76
C LEU A 71 -14.93 -2.57 -6.11
N ASP A 72 -14.29 -2.14 -7.18
CA ASP A 72 -14.72 -2.34 -8.56
C ASP A 72 -13.50 -2.42 -9.50
N SER A 73 -13.73 -2.47 -10.81
CA SER A 73 -12.65 -2.62 -11.78
C SER A 73 -11.65 -1.46 -11.83
N LYS A 74 -11.94 -0.31 -11.20
CA LYS A 74 -11.09 0.88 -11.17
C LYS A 74 -10.92 1.51 -9.80
N THR A 75 -11.37 0.83 -8.74
CA THR A 75 -11.33 1.41 -7.40
C THR A 75 -10.72 0.44 -6.41
N LEU A 76 -9.65 0.87 -5.75
CA LEU A 76 -9.10 0.23 -4.56
C LEU A 76 -9.51 0.99 -3.32
N VAL A 77 -9.58 0.31 -2.19
CA VAL A 77 -9.68 0.94 -0.88
C VAL A 77 -8.80 0.20 0.11
N TYR A 78 -8.14 0.93 0.99
CA TYR A 78 -7.46 0.29 2.11
C TYR A 78 -7.81 0.95 3.44
N LEU A 79 -7.81 0.10 4.47
CA LEU A 79 -7.97 0.48 5.86
C LEU A 79 -6.69 1.15 6.37
N ASP A 80 -6.81 2.35 6.89
CA ASP A 80 -5.71 3.11 7.46
C ASP A 80 -5.87 3.23 8.98
N LEU A 81 -4.99 2.56 9.71
CA LEU A 81 -4.98 2.54 11.17
C LEU A 81 -4.14 3.68 11.74
N ILE A 82 -4.45 4.09 12.96
CA ILE A 82 -3.65 5.07 13.70
C ILE A 82 -2.21 4.54 13.84
N GLY A 83 -1.27 5.32 13.36
CA GLY A 83 0.16 5.06 13.38
C GLY A 83 0.94 6.37 13.52
N SER A 84 2.28 6.29 13.47
CA SER A 84 3.17 7.43 13.73
C SER A 84 3.17 8.50 12.63
N GLY A 85 2.86 8.14 11.38
CA GLY A 85 2.91 9.03 10.24
C GLY A 85 1.54 9.39 9.70
N VAL A 86 1.43 10.56 9.05
CA VAL A 86 0.19 11.06 8.44
C VAL A 86 0.42 11.58 7.00
N GLU A 87 1.61 11.37 6.46
CA GLU A 87 2.06 11.90 5.17
C GLU A 87 1.11 11.55 4.03
N THR A 88 0.61 10.30 3.98
CA THR A 88 -0.34 9.88 2.95
C THR A 88 -1.60 10.75 2.95
N ILE A 89 -2.20 10.96 4.13
CA ILE A 89 -3.39 11.81 4.28
C ILE A 89 -3.08 13.25 3.88
N ALA A 90 -1.97 13.79 4.38
CA ALA A 90 -1.57 15.16 4.10
C ALA A 90 -1.35 15.42 2.61
N HIS A 91 -0.63 14.53 1.91
CA HIS A 91 -0.39 14.64 0.48
C HIS A 91 -1.66 14.44 -0.36
N ILE A 92 -2.56 13.52 0.05
CA ILE A 92 -3.85 13.35 -0.63
C ILE A 92 -4.71 14.61 -0.48
N ARG A 93 -4.74 15.24 0.70
CA ARG A 93 -5.45 16.51 0.88
C ARG A 93 -4.94 17.63 -0.02
N GLU A 94 -3.63 17.67 -0.23
CA GLU A 94 -2.99 18.68 -1.05
C GLU A 94 -3.20 18.47 -2.55
N ASN A 95 -3.02 17.23 -3.04
CA ASN A 95 -2.95 16.99 -4.49
C ASN A 95 -3.58 15.68 -4.97
N ALA A 96 -4.05 14.82 -4.08
CA ALA A 96 -4.69 13.53 -4.32
C ALA A 96 -3.82 12.48 -5.05
N ARG A 97 -2.57 12.76 -5.44
CA ARG A 97 -1.72 11.79 -6.16
C ARG A 97 -1.28 10.66 -5.25
N ILE A 98 -1.49 9.43 -5.71
CA ILE A 98 -1.15 8.21 -4.96
C ILE A 98 -0.80 7.08 -5.93
N ILE A 99 0.10 6.22 -5.48
CA ILE A 99 0.37 4.94 -6.12
C ILE A 99 0.32 3.83 -5.07
N VAL A 100 -0.28 2.71 -5.44
CA VAL A 100 -0.11 1.43 -4.77
C VAL A 100 0.79 0.56 -5.63
N MET A 101 1.82 -0.03 -5.03
CA MET A 101 2.71 -0.98 -5.67
C MET A 101 2.67 -2.30 -4.89
N MET A 102 2.63 -3.41 -5.63
CA MET A 102 2.75 -4.76 -5.09
C MET A 102 3.80 -5.53 -5.86
N CYS A 103 4.53 -6.39 -5.15
CA CYS A 103 5.54 -7.27 -5.72
C CYS A 103 5.21 -8.72 -5.38
N ALA A 104 5.33 -9.63 -6.35
CA ALA A 104 5.32 -11.06 -6.06
C ALA A 104 6.67 -11.46 -5.43
N PHE A 105 6.66 -11.73 -4.12
CA PHE A 105 7.81 -12.27 -3.41
C PHE A 105 7.91 -13.78 -3.52
N GLU A 106 6.82 -14.43 -3.89
CA GLU A 106 6.69 -15.86 -4.17
C GLU A 106 6.16 -16.07 -5.59
N ARG A 107 6.33 -17.28 -6.14
CA ARG A 107 5.84 -17.68 -7.46
C ARG A 107 6.51 -16.89 -8.60
N ALA A 108 5.77 -16.70 -9.71
CA ALA A 108 6.27 -15.99 -10.88
C ALA A 108 6.55 -14.50 -10.57
N PRO A 109 7.72 -13.97 -10.96
CA PRO A 109 8.09 -12.59 -10.67
C PRO A 109 7.16 -11.61 -11.40
N LEU A 110 6.58 -10.69 -10.63
CA LEU A 110 5.70 -9.65 -11.16
C LEU A 110 5.66 -8.47 -10.21
N ILE A 111 5.71 -7.26 -10.74
CA ILE A 111 5.41 -6.03 -10.02
C ILE A 111 4.19 -5.40 -10.67
N MET A 112 3.18 -5.03 -9.89
CA MET A 112 2.05 -4.24 -10.37
C MET A 112 2.01 -2.88 -9.69
N ARG A 113 1.65 -1.87 -10.46
CA ARG A 113 1.48 -0.49 -10.02
C ARG A 113 0.09 0.00 -10.37
N PHE A 114 -0.57 0.57 -9.36
CA PHE A 114 -1.91 1.12 -9.43
C PHE A 114 -1.80 2.61 -9.13
N HIS A 115 -1.70 3.43 -10.17
CA HIS A 115 -1.67 4.88 -10.06
C HIS A 115 -3.09 5.42 -10.05
N GLY A 116 -3.31 6.48 -9.28
CA GLY A 116 -4.64 7.07 -9.22
C GLY A 116 -4.71 8.31 -8.33
N ARG A 117 -5.96 8.64 -7.99
CA ARG A 117 -6.29 9.74 -7.10
C ARG A 117 -6.93 9.20 -5.83
N GLY A 118 -6.33 9.57 -4.71
CA GLY A 118 -6.79 9.19 -3.37
C GLY A 118 -7.89 10.10 -2.87
N GLU A 119 -8.84 9.50 -2.17
CA GLU A 119 -9.89 10.14 -1.41
C GLU A 119 -9.83 9.66 0.04
N ILE A 120 -9.88 10.58 1.00
CA ILE A 120 -9.79 10.26 2.42
C ILE A 120 -11.20 10.13 2.97
N ILE A 121 -11.53 8.95 3.46
CA ILE A 121 -12.83 8.65 4.07
C ILE A 121 -12.62 8.62 5.59
N GLU A 122 -12.80 9.75 6.24
CA GLU A 122 -12.80 9.89 7.71
C GLU A 122 -14.18 9.57 8.29
N LYS A 123 -14.30 9.45 9.61
CA LYS A 123 -15.52 9.02 10.32
C LYS A 123 -16.78 9.79 9.93
N GLU A 124 -16.65 11.07 9.59
CA GLU A 124 -17.78 11.95 9.20
C GLU A 124 -18.19 11.80 7.73
N HIS A 125 -17.44 11.03 6.94
CA HIS A 125 -17.73 10.81 5.53
C HIS A 125 -18.88 9.81 5.36
N ALA A 126 -19.79 10.05 4.41
CA ALA A 126 -20.98 9.21 4.16
C ALA A 126 -20.66 7.74 3.83
N ASP A 127 -19.49 7.47 3.24
CA ASP A 127 -19.07 6.12 2.90
C ASP A 127 -18.40 5.37 4.07
N PHE A 128 -18.08 6.04 5.18
CA PHE A 128 -17.26 5.43 6.25
C PHE A 128 -17.91 4.14 6.80
N GLU A 129 -19.16 4.23 7.23
CA GLU A 129 -19.90 3.09 7.80
C GLU A 129 -20.10 1.95 6.78
N ARG A 130 -20.17 2.26 5.49
CA ARG A 130 -20.32 1.26 4.42
C ARG A 130 -19.05 0.48 4.15
N LEU A 131 -17.89 1.03 4.47
CA LEU A 131 -16.60 0.39 4.26
C LEU A 131 -16.19 -0.52 5.42
N ILE A 132 -16.64 -0.25 6.65
CA ILE A 132 -16.32 -1.06 7.84
C ILE A 132 -16.54 -2.57 7.62
N PRO A 133 -17.71 -3.04 7.12
CA PRO A 133 -17.98 -4.47 6.96
C PRO A 133 -17.09 -5.20 5.95
N LEU A 134 -16.30 -4.47 5.14
CA LEU A 134 -15.38 -5.06 4.17
C LEU A 134 -14.08 -5.55 4.80
N PHE A 135 -13.83 -5.18 6.06
CA PHE A 135 -12.60 -5.48 6.79
C PHE A 135 -12.92 -6.21 8.09
N ASP A 136 -11.92 -6.92 8.61
CA ASP A 136 -12.04 -7.49 9.95
C ASP A 136 -12.21 -6.38 11.00
N PRO A 137 -12.88 -6.65 12.12
CA PRO A 137 -13.04 -5.67 13.19
C PRO A 137 -11.69 -5.17 13.70
N GLU A 138 -11.50 -3.85 13.70
CA GLU A 138 -10.25 -3.20 14.12
C GLU A 138 -10.53 -2.01 15.05
N ILE A 139 -9.66 -1.86 16.07
CA ILE A 139 -9.63 -0.67 16.93
C ILE A 139 -8.60 0.31 16.36
N GLY A 140 -8.93 1.61 16.40
CA GLY A 140 -8.02 2.66 15.94
C GLY A 140 -8.08 2.87 14.44
N ILE A 141 -9.23 2.66 13.82
CA ILE A 141 -9.46 3.08 12.43
C ILE A 141 -9.32 4.60 12.37
N ARG A 142 -8.34 5.07 11.60
CA ARG A 142 -8.10 6.48 11.39
C ARG A 142 -8.91 7.01 10.19
N SER A 143 -8.89 6.25 9.10
CA SER A 143 -9.60 6.54 7.85
C SER A 143 -9.62 5.30 6.96
N PHE A 144 -10.36 5.37 5.87
CA PHE A 144 -10.13 4.56 4.69
C PHE A 144 -9.55 5.45 3.60
N ILE A 145 -8.60 4.93 2.83
CA ILE A 145 -8.08 5.61 1.64
C ILE A 145 -8.65 4.90 0.42
N LYS A 146 -9.56 5.56 -0.26
CA LYS A 146 -10.18 5.11 -1.50
C LYS A 146 -9.39 5.67 -2.68
N ILE A 147 -9.09 4.85 -3.67
CA ILE A 147 -8.19 5.21 -4.77
C ILE A 147 -8.90 4.95 -6.08
N HIS A 148 -9.16 6.02 -6.82
CA HIS A 148 -9.70 5.97 -8.18
C HIS A 148 -8.54 5.85 -9.16
N LEU A 149 -8.46 4.68 -9.82
CA LEU A 149 -7.32 4.32 -10.67
C LEU A 149 -7.42 4.97 -12.05
N ASP A 150 -6.35 5.62 -12.45
CA ASP A 150 -6.17 6.19 -13.80
C ASP A 150 -5.20 5.37 -14.67
N ARG A 151 -4.28 4.62 -14.04
CA ARG A 151 -3.33 3.75 -14.73
C ARG A 151 -3.01 2.50 -13.91
N ILE A 152 -3.17 1.33 -14.52
CA ILE A 152 -2.76 0.04 -13.99
C ILE A 152 -1.69 -0.51 -14.92
N SER A 153 -0.52 -0.88 -14.38
CA SER A 153 0.56 -1.43 -15.19
C SER A 153 1.36 -2.47 -14.44
N ASP A 154 1.94 -3.39 -15.20
CA ASP A 154 2.92 -4.33 -14.68
C ASP A 154 4.35 -3.99 -15.10
N SER A 155 5.28 -4.67 -14.50
CA SER A 155 6.66 -4.79 -14.94
C SER A 155 7.25 -6.11 -14.44
N CYS A 156 8.38 -6.54 -15.07
CA CYS A 156 9.05 -7.73 -14.58
C CYS A 156 9.49 -7.55 -13.12
N GLY A 157 9.35 -8.60 -12.35
CA GLY A 157 9.81 -8.66 -10.95
C GLY A 157 11.20 -9.29 -10.80
N PHE A 158 12.01 -9.36 -11.84
CA PHE A 158 13.27 -10.13 -11.84
C PHE A 158 14.29 -9.64 -10.80
N GLY A 159 14.22 -8.38 -10.41
CA GLY A 159 15.05 -7.83 -9.32
C GLY A 159 14.43 -7.99 -7.93
N VAL A 160 13.21 -8.53 -7.81
CA VAL A 160 12.57 -8.77 -6.52
C VAL A 160 13.04 -10.12 -5.98
N PRO A 161 13.61 -10.17 -4.76
CA PRO A 161 14.06 -11.43 -4.19
C PRO A 161 12.88 -12.35 -3.87
N VAL A 162 13.11 -13.66 -3.94
CA VAL A 162 12.14 -14.65 -3.44
C VAL A 162 12.18 -14.64 -1.91
N MET A 163 11.00 -14.48 -1.30
CA MET A 163 10.84 -14.42 0.16
C MET A 163 9.64 -15.25 0.58
N GLU A 164 9.82 -16.13 1.56
CA GLU A 164 8.75 -16.92 2.15
C GLU A 164 7.93 -16.08 3.13
N PHE A 165 6.63 -15.99 2.90
CA PHE A 165 5.72 -15.36 3.85
C PHE A 165 5.43 -16.30 5.02
N LYS A 166 5.73 -15.87 6.24
CA LYS A 166 5.48 -16.67 7.45
C LYS A 166 4.17 -16.29 8.15
N HIS A 167 4.01 -15.01 8.48
CA HIS A 167 2.80 -14.50 9.13
C HIS A 167 2.79 -12.97 9.17
N HIS A 168 1.63 -12.39 9.35
CA HIS A 168 1.49 -10.95 9.60
C HIS A 168 1.86 -10.58 11.03
N ARG A 169 2.40 -9.38 11.22
CA ARG A 169 2.71 -8.83 12.55
C ARG A 169 1.42 -8.35 13.23
N LYS A 170 1.31 -8.62 14.54
CA LYS A 170 0.15 -8.22 15.35
C LYS A 170 0.40 -6.96 16.21
N GLN A 171 1.62 -6.42 16.19
CA GLN A 171 2.04 -5.37 17.13
C GLN A 171 1.20 -4.11 17.06
N LEU A 172 0.84 -3.63 15.86
CA LEU A 172 0.00 -2.44 15.71
C LEU A 172 -1.41 -2.66 16.28
N ARG A 173 -2.03 -3.79 15.94
CA ARG A 173 -3.35 -4.16 16.48
C ARG A 173 -3.32 -4.29 18.00
N THR A 174 -2.35 -5.02 18.53
CA THR A 174 -2.17 -5.16 19.98
C THR A 174 -1.91 -3.82 20.67
N PHE A 175 -1.17 -2.91 20.05
CA PHE A 175 -0.96 -1.56 20.56
C PHE A 175 -2.29 -0.79 20.61
N ASN A 176 -3.07 -0.83 19.54
CA ASN A 176 -4.36 -0.14 19.47
C ASN A 176 -5.35 -0.71 20.51
N GLU A 177 -5.47 -2.04 20.62
CA GLU A 177 -6.31 -2.71 21.61
C GLU A 177 -5.95 -2.32 23.06
N ARG A 178 -4.65 -2.29 23.40
CA ARG A 178 -4.18 -1.94 24.75
C ARG A 178 -4.43 -0.49 25.13
N ASN A 179 -4.36 0.41 24.16
CA ASN A 179 -4.57 1.83 24.41
C ASN A 179 -6.06 2.22 24.45
N GLY A 180 -6.91 1.54 23.68
CA GLY A 180 -8.31 1.86 23.55
C GLY A 180 -8.57 3.20 22.83
N GLU A 181 -9.83 3.50 22.57
CA GLU A 181 -10.20 4.63 21.71
C GLU A 181 -9.77 6.00 22.25
N GLU A 182 -9.87 6.23 23.58
CA GLU A 182 -9.55 7.52 24.19
C GLU A 182 -8.07 7.89 24.01
N LYS A 183 -7.16 6.99 24.40
CA LYS A 183 -5.72 7.22 24.25
C LYS A 183 -5.29 7.29 22.78
N LEU A 184 -5.94 6.53 21.91
CA LEU A 184 -5.71 6.60 20.49
C LEU A 184 -6.17 7.93 19.87
N ALA A 185 -7.25 8.51 20.38
CA ALA A 185 -7.68 9.85 20.00
C ALA A 185 -6.66 10.91 20.39
N ASP A 186 -6.09 10.82 21.61
CA ASP A 186 -5.01 11.70 22.05
C ASP A 186 -3.75 11.53 21.20
N TYR A 187 -3.35 10.30 20.95
CA TYR A 187 -2.21 9.98 20.09
C TYR A 187 -2.39 10.57 18.67
N LYS A 188 -3.59 10.40 18.10
CA LYS A 188 -3.94 10.98 16.78
C LYS A 188 -3.81 12.51 16.79
N ARG A 189 -4.29 13.20 17.84
CA ARG A 189 -4.14 14.65 17.96
C ARG A 189 -2.69 15.09 18.04
N GLN A 190 -1.86 14.38 18.75
CA GLN A 190 -0.44 14.74 18.96
C GLN A 190 0.44 14.43 17.75
N HIS A 191 0.19 13.32 17.06
CA HIS A 191 1.12 12.79 16.04
C HIS A 191 0.56 12.80 14.62
N ASN A 192 -0.75 13.03 14.42
CA ASN A 192 -1.34 12.98 13.09
C ASN A 192 -2.01 14.30 12.66
N SER A 193 -1.78 15.40 13.39
CA SER A 193 -2.29 16.72 13.01
C SER A 193 -1.56 17.35 11.83
N GLN A 194 -0.27 17.04 11.68
CA GLN A 194 0.59 17.55 10.60
C GLN A 194 1.57 16.46 10.13
N SER A 195 1.93 16.53 8.84
CA SER A 195 3.04 15.74 8.26
C SER A 195 4.40 16.28 8.70
N ILE A 196 5.47 15.58 8.35
CA ILE A 196 6.85 16.04 8.59
C ILE A 196 7.17 17.37 7.89
N ASP A 197 6.47 17.68 6.79
CA ASP A 197 6.59 18.95 6.04
C ASP A 197 5.56 20.00 6.50
N GLY A 198 4.87 19.78 7.61
CA GLY A 198 3.89 20.72 8.17
C GLY A 198 2.55 20.78 7.43
N LEU A 199 2.29 19.90 6.46
CA LEU A 199 1.01 19.84 5.77
C LEU A 199 -0.09 19.32 6.70
N PRO A 200 -1.35 19.82 6.59
CA PRO A 200 -2.47 19.37 7.43
C PRO A 200 -2.73 17.86 7.29
N GLY A 201 -2.74 17.17 8.41
CA GLY A 201 -3.05 15.75 8.51
C GLY A 201 -4.53 15.46 8.73
N VAL A 202 -4.85 14.62 9.72
CA VAL A 202 -6.25 14.32 10.08
C VAL A 202 -6.97 15.54 10.66
N ARG A 203 -8.27 15.61 10.44
CA ARG A 203 -9.10 16.65 11.10
C ARG A 203 -9.23 16.28 12.57
N THR A 204 -8.67 17.12 13.43
CA THR A 204 -8.89 17.06 14.88
C THR A 204 -10.05 17.96 15.23
N ARG A 205 -11.23 17.41 15.41
CA ARG A 205 -12.32 18.11 16.09
C ARG A 205 -12.33 17.71 17.55
#